data_a09edb649666a9db3199fbaaacf91e6b
#
_entry.id   a09edb649666a9db3199fbaaacf91e6b
#
_cell.length_a   1.000
_cell.length_b   1.000
_cell.length_c   1.000
_cell.angle_alpha   90.00
_cell.angle_beta   90.00
_cell.angle_gamma   90.00
#
_symmetry.space_group_name_H-M   'P 1'
#
loop_
_entity.id
_entity.type
_entity.pdbx_description
1 polymer ?
#
loop_
_entity_poly.entity_id
_entity_poly.type
_entity_poly.pdbx_seq_one_letter_code
_entity_poly.pdbx_strand_id
1 'polypeptide(L)'
;MQFHLSRSNLLVNTVFVLAMSVGNFTAAQPSDLPRKVSDASGQAYRLIEANHFEMGASDSGDFRKDHTGFEEIDNNNRHAVILSQPFYLATTEVTVGQFRRFVEATTYLTTAEQNIAGIVGWDPVDDERGRVKSSFRTDPKFTWRNPGFQQEDSHPVVGVSYHDAKAYCDWLNKQGDETYRLPTEAEWECACRAGSSDYFSFGSVYRNKIQQHANVANVELEKASPGRASLQWLFDVESDSGDQYAFTAPVGTYLASPWGLHDMHGNVWEWCEDRYLDTFYDQFKSPGHAQFRNRAIDPLCMERWNEHGQWQVIRGGSWFVSPQQSRSASRGVLNAKDAACYVGFRVVRDVPKAARAAAKVDHDRSEAAVAWFQEHAREVREFHAGNLRIDIPAEALNDEAFGYFADLNYAVDLMVRPPGNIASETITRFCCIETLTGFGLATHCDDITTDTFAFLADKANLQWLQITGTGSLSNEQIQPHLLTEKLRSMSLQGDGITDEGLSQIPPQPLLETLHLSSTKCAGETLFHVAGGSEVLRDVSFAHLTDAAAKELAKFPSLQSINCQNSPITGEAIKSLATLRKLTTLHLSNCKNLTDDDFPPLAQLYHLRQI
;
A
#
# COMPACT_ATOMS: atom_id res chain seq x y z
N MET A 1 91.62 -9.33 -19.40
CA MET A 1 91.37 -9.54 -18.02
C MET A 1 89.87 -9.84 -17.87
N GLN A 2 89.59 -11.06 -17.56
CA GLN A 2 88.22 -11.64 -17.42
C GLN A 2 87.60 -11.17 -16.15
N PHE A 3 86.28 -10.91 -16.20
CA PHE A 3 85.39 -11.27 -15.06
C PHE A 3 84.05 -11.73 -15.57
N HIS A 4 83.67 -12.95 -15.18
CA HIS A 4 82.39 -13.62 -15.35
C HIS A 4 81.36 -12.95 -14.49
N LEU A 5 80.12 -12.79 -15.00
CA LEU A 5 78.91 -12.70 -14.21
C LEU A 5 77.78 -13.54 -14.85
N SER A 6 77.24 -14.43 -14.08
CA SER A 6 76.27 -15.45 -14.40
C SER A 6 74.90 -14.82 -14.70
N ARG A 7 74.25 -15.39 -15.72
CA ARG A 7 72.82 -15.14 -16.02
C ARG A 7 71.93 -16.12 -15.23
N SER A 8 71.07 -15.59 -14.40
CA SER A 8 69.91 -16.32 -13.88
C SER A 8 68.67 -15.94 -14.70
N ASN A 9 68.06 -16.95 -15.31
CA ASN A 9 66.86 -16.83 -16.12
C ASN A 9 65.65 -16.58 -15.22
N LEU A 10 64.91 -15.50 -15.51
CA LEU A 10 63.55 -15.31 -15.02
C LEU A 10 62.59 -15.45 -16.22
N LEU A 11 61.86 -16.56 -16.25
CA LEU A 11 60.78 -16.78 -17.19
C LEU A 11 59.59 -15.91 -16.77
N VAL A 12 59.27 -14.87 -17.57
CA VAL A 12 58.04 -14.10 -17.48
C VAL A 12 56.99 -14.78 -18.37
N ASN A 13 56.03 -15.45 -17.76
CA ASN A 13 54.84 -15.91 -18.47
C ASN A 13 53.95 -14.73 -18.83
N THR A 14 53.98 -14.33 -20.10
CA THR A 14 53.03 -13.38 -20.64
C THR A 14 51.75 -14.10 -21.01
N VAL A 15 50.72 -13.95 -20.18
CA VAL A 15 49.35 -14.38 -20.50
C VAL A 15 48.74 -13.33 -21.40
N PHE A 16 48.55 -13.64 -22.68
CA PHE A 16 47.73 -12.87 -23.60
C PHE A 16 46.26 -13.03 -23.19
N VAL A 17 45.71 -12.01 -22.55
CA VAL A 17 44.23 -11.90 -22.40
C VAL A 17 43.70 -11.32 -23.71
N LEU A 18 43.05 -12.14 -24.51
CA LEU A 18 42.25 -11.69 -25.64
C LEU A 18 41.05 -10.94 -25.08
N ALA A 19 41.08 -9.61 -25.06
CA ALA A 19 39.91 -8.79 -24.80
C ALA A 19 38.98 -8.90 -26.02
N MET A 20 38.03 -9.85 -25.97
CA MET A 20 36.84 -9.77 -26.81
C MET A 20 36.06 -8.54 -26.32
N SER A 21 35.93 -7.53 -27.15
CA SER A 21 35.00 -6.45 -26.97
C SER A 21 33.58 -7.04 -27.07
N VAL A 22 33.04 -7.48 -25.94
CA VAL A 22 31.62 -7.69 -25.80
C VAL A 22 31.01 -6.29 -25.75
N GLY A 23 30.31 -5.93 -26.82
CA GLY A 23 29.54 -4.70 -26.85
C GLY A 23 28.68 -4.68 -25.58
N ASN A 24 28.83 -3.64 -24.79
CA ASN A 24 27.96 -3.39 -23.64
C ASN A 24 26.52 -3.21 -24.13
N PHE A 25 25.78 -4.29 -24.27
CA PHE A 25 24.33 -4.25 -24.11
C PHE A 25 24.11 -4.07 -22.61
N THR A 26 24.07 -2.82 -22.15
CA THR A 26 23.47 -2.52 -20.86
C THR A 26 22.00 -2.94 -20.96
N ALA A 27 21.65 -4.05 -20.31
CA ALA A 27 20.26 -4.37 -20.09
C ALA A 27 19.66 -3.16 -19.36
N ALA A 28 18.54 -2.62 -19.89
CA ALA A 28 17.84 -1.52 -19.25
C ALA A 28 17.52 -1.96 -17.81
N GLN A 29 18.01 -1.19 -16.85
CA GLN A 29 17.64 -1.40 -15.43
C GLN A 29 16.14 -1.15 -15.29
N PRO A 30 15.42 -1.81 -14.37
CA PRO A 30 14.02 -1.51 -14.11
C PRO A 30 13.75 -0.04 -13.83
N SER A 31 14.68 0.67 -13.23
CA SER A 31 14.66 2.13 -12.98
C SER A 31 14.66 3.00 -14.25
N ASP A 32 15.06 2.46 -15.42
CA ASP A 32 15.13 3.19 -16.68
C ASP A 32 13.81 3.13 -17.47
N LEU A 33 12.83 2.37 -17.00
CA LEU A 33 11.51 2.26 -17.65
C LEU A 33 10.73 3.57 -17.50
N PRO A 34 10.12 4.09 -18.59
CA PRO A 34 9.30 5.29 -18.49
C PRO A 34 8.07 5.02 -17.59
N ARG A 35 7.84 5.91 -16.62
CA ARG A 35 6.72 5.78 -15.67
C ARG A 35 5.34 5.83 -16.32
N LYS A 36 5.24 6.37 -17.54
CA LYS A 36 4.01 6.46 -18.32
C LYS A 36 4.31 6.21 -19.78
N VAL A 37 3.49 5.38 -20.41
CA VAL A 37 3.52 5.08 -21.85
C VAL A 37 2.10 5.15 -22.42
N SER A 38 1.99 5.19 -23.76
CA SER A 38 0.69 5.07 -24.43
C SER A 38 0.85 4.08 -25.61
N ASP A 39 -0.25 3.40 -25.96
CA ASP A 39 -0.29 2.58 -27.17
C ASP A 39 -0.83 3.36 -28.38
N ALA A 40 -0.88 2.70 -29.53
CA ALA A 40 -1.38 3.28 -30.78
C ALA A 40 -2.88 3.63 -30.73
N SER A 41 -3.64 3.05 -29.80
CA SER A 41 -5.05 3.36 -29.58
C SER A 41 -5.26 4.65 -28.77
N GLY A 42 -4.18 5.22 -28.21
CA GLY A 42 -4.22 6.36 -27.30
C GLY A 42 -4.49 5.97 -25.83
N GLN A 43 -4.54 4.67 -25.50
CA GLN A 43 -4.61 4.21 -24.12
C GLN A 43 -3.33 4.55 -23.41
N ALA A 44 -3.44 5.20 -22.24
CA ALA A 44 -2.32 5.49 -21.36
C ALA A 44 -2.12 4.36 -20.34
N TYR A 45 -0.87 4.10 -20.00
CA TYR A 45 -0.47 3.08 -19.03
C TYR A 45 0.48 3.68 -17.99
N ARG A 46 0.40 3.19 -16.76
CA ARG A 46 1.33 3.48 -15.67
C ARG A 46 2.20 2.28 -15.37
N LEU A 47 3.49 2.53 -15.18
CA LEU A 47 4.42 1.54 -14.65
C LEU A 47 4.05 1.25 -13.20
N ILE A 48 3.80 -0.02 -12.92
CA ILE A 48 3.70 -0.59 -11.59
C ILE A 48 5.00 -1.34 -11.36
N GLU A 49 5.80 -0.89 -10.41
CA GLU A 49 7.08 -1.52 -10.05
C GLU A 49 6.83 -2.90 -9.44
N ALA A 50 7.85 -3.77 -9.47
CA ALA A 50 7.86 -4.96 -8.64
C ALA A 50 7.51 -4.59 -7.21
N ASN A 51 6.62 -5.34 -6.56
CA ASN A 51 6.02 -4.92 -5.30
C ASN A 51 5.73 -6.09 -4.38
N HIS A 52 5.71 -5.79 -3.07
CA HIS A 52 5.30 -6.69 -2.01
C HIS A 52 4.12 -6.07 -1.30
N PHE A 53 3.03 -6.80 -1.14
CA PHE A 53 1.85 -6.28 -0.47
C PHE A 53 1.04 -7.39 0.20
N GLU A 54 0.15 -7.02 1.09
CA GLU A 54 -0.85 -7.92 1.64
C GLU A 54 -2.12 -7.88 0.81
N MET A 55 -2.42 -9.00 0.17
CA MET A 55 -3.64 -9.23 -0.58
C MET A 55 -4.76 -9.73 0.33
N GLY A 56 -5.99 -9.30 0.07
CA GLY A 56 -7.16 -9.69 0.85
C GLY A 56 -7.50 -8.74 2.00
N ALA A 57 -8.51 -9.08 2.79
CA ALA A 57 -8.98 -8.30 3.93
C ALA A 57 -8.72 -9.00 5.25
N SER A 58 -8.42 -8.22 6.32
CA SER A 58 -8.11 -8.75 7.64
C SER A 58 -9.34 -9.02 8.52
N ASP A 59 -10.51 -8.47 8.18
CA ASP A 59 -11.62 -8.45 9.10
C ASP A 59 -12.95 -8.83 8.45
N SER A 60 -13.55 -9.82 9.07
CA SER A 60 -14.86 -10.37 8.71
C SER A 60 -16.02 -9.67 9.45
N GLY A 61 -15.74 -8.55 10.11
CA GLY A 61 -16.61 -8.06 11.18
C GLY A 61 -18.00 -7.64 10.75
N ASP A 62 -18.17 -6.71 9.82
CA ASP A 62 -19.44 -6.03 9.62
C ASP A 62 -20.00 -5.97 8.20
N PHE A 63 -19.26 -6.47 7.19
CA PHE A 63 -19.64 -6.28 5.79
C PHE A 63 -20.28 -7.49 5.10
N ARG A 64 -20.57 -8.57 5.82
CA ARG A 64 -20.93 -9.88 5.27
C ARG A 64 -22.34 -10.03 4.69
N LYS A 65 -23.21 -9.03 4.80
CA LYS A 65 -24.58 -9.16 4.29
C LYS A 65 -25.07 -7.83 3.76
N ASP A 66 -24.76 -7.56 2.52
CA ASP A 66 -25.63 -6.65 1.83
C ASP A 66 -26.80 -7.46 1.19
N HIS A 67 -27.94 -6.79 1.06
CA HIS A 67 -29.18 -7.42 0.63
C HIS A 67 -29.33 -7.49 -0.90
N THR A 68 -28.24 -7.27 -1.67
CA THR A 68 -28.28 -7.18 -3.14
C THR A 68 -28.29 -8.54 -3.83
N GLY A 69 -28.05 -9.63 -3.09
CA GLY A 69 -28.00 -10.99 -3.64
C GLY A 69 -26.71 -11.29 -4.43
N PHE A 70 -25.78 -10.36 -4.52
CA PHE A 70 -24.40 -10.65 -4.91
C PHE A 70 -23.69 -11.26 -3.72
N GLU A 71 -23.26 -12.50 -3.85
CA GLU A 71 -22.37 -13.10 -2.87
C GLU A 71 -21.04 -12.36 -2.93
N GLU A 72 -20.80 -11.50 -1.96
CA GLU A 72 -19.47 -10.98 -1.71
C GLU A 72 -18.60 -12.17 -1.25
N ILE A 73 -17.75 -12.62 -2.14
CA ILE A 73 -16.79 -13.69 -1.86
C ILE A 73 -15.59 -13.03 -1.20
N ASP A 74 -15.81 -12.41 -0.05
CA ASP A 74 -14.74 -11.96 0.81
C ASP A 74 -14.24 -13.16 1.61
N ASN A 75 -13.38 -13.94 0.96
CA ASN A 75 -12.59 -14.91 1.68
C ASN A 75 -11.52 -14.09 2.41
N ASN A 76 -11.61 -14.02 3.73
CA ASN A 76 -10.64 -13.44 4.69
C ASN A 76 -9.21 -14.02 4.55
N ASN A 77 -8.72 -14.08 3.34
CA ASN A 77 -7.47 -14.72 2.98
C ASN A 77 -6.35 -13.70 2.88
N ARG A 78 -6.19 -12.90 3.95
CA ARG A 78 -5.05 -11.99 4.02
C ARG A 78 -3.77 -12.80 3.99
N HIS A 79 -2.94 -12.56 2.97
CA HIS A 79 -1.68 -13.25 2.77
C HIS A 79 -0.70 -12.33 2.02
N ALA A 80 0.60 -12.61 2.19
CA ALA A 80 1.65 -11.87 1.53
C ALA A 80 1.76 -12.26 0.06
N VAL A 81 1.79 -11.27 -0.84
CA VAL A 81 2.01 -11.44 -2.27
C VAL A 81 3.24 -10.68 -2.70
N ILE A 82 4.04 -11.30 -3.55
CA ILE A 82 5.18 -10.72 -4.23
C ILE A 82 4.86 -10.68 -5.72
N LEU A 83 4.85 -9.48 -6.29
CA LEU A 83 4.90 -9.26 -7.73
C LEU A 83 6.37 -9.06 -8.09
N SER A 84 7.03 -10.10 -8.59
CA SER A 84 8.47 -10.11 -8.80
C SER A 84 8.91 -9.29 -10.02
N GLN A 85 7.98 -8.86 -10.86
CA GLN A 85 8.25 -8.18 -12.11
C GLN A 85 7.40 -6.92 -12.24
N PRO A 86 7.96 -5.83 -12.78
CA PRO A 86 7.18 -4.65 -13.11
C PRO A 86 6.28 -4.92 -14.32
N PHE A 87 5.18 -4.16 -14.42
CA PHE A 87 4.25 -4.20 -15.55
C PHE A 87 3.62 -2.83 -15.77
N TYR A 88 3.06 -2.61 -16.93
CA TYR A 88 2.27 -1.41 -17.21
C TYR A 88 0.79 -1.72 -17.11
N LEU A 89 0.06 -0.99 -16.28
CA LEU A 89 -1.40 -1.11 -16.19
C LEU A 89 -2.07 0.08 -16.88
N ALA A 90 -3.10 -0.18 -17.68
CA ALA A 90 -3.94 0.86 -18.28
C ALA A 90 -4.49 1.79 -17.19
N THR A 91 -4.39 3.11 -17.41
CA THR A 91 -4.82 4.11 -16.40
C THR A 91 -6.31 4.12 -16.17
N THR A 92 -7.07 3.61 -17.12
CA THR A 92 -8.54 3.50 -17.11
C THR A 92 -8.95 2.17 -17.71
N GLU A 93 -10.24 1.85 -17.62
CA GLU A 93 -10.85 0.74 -18.35
C GLU A 93 -10.79 0.98 -19.88
N VAL A 94 -10.94 -0.08 -20.66
CA VAL A 94 -11.10 0.01 -22.12
C VAL A 94 -12.45 0.68 -22.43
N THR A 95 -12.42 1.72 -23.27
CA THR A 95 -13.63 2.47 -23.60
C THR A 95 -14.45 1.84 -24.72
N VAL A 96 -15.73 2.23 -24.81
CA VAL A 96 -16.62 1.88 -25.92
C VAL A 96 -15.98 2.24 -27.26
N GLY A 97 -15.38 3.42 -27.38
CA GLY A 97 -14.72 3.86 -28.61
C GLY A 97 -13.51 3.04 -28.99
N GLN A 98 -12.72 2.59 -28.01
CA GLN A 98 -11.57 1.71 -28.23
C GLN A 98 -12.02 0.30 -28.66
N PHE A 99 -13.02 -0.26 -27.97
CA PHE A 99 -13.57 -1.57 -28.33
C PHE A 99 -14.26 -1.56 -29.69
N ARG A 100 -14.94 -0.46 -30.04
CA ARG A 100 -15.53 -0.29 -31.38
C ARG A 100 -14.48 -0.37 -32.48
N ARG A 101 -13.33 0.30 -32.32
CA ARG A 101 -12.22 0.22 -33.29
C ARG A 101 -11.73 -1.21 -33.49
N PHE A 102 -11.63 -1.98 -32.41
CA PHE A 102 -11.30 -3.40 -32.50
C PHE A 102 -12.32 -4.19 -33.33
N VAL A 103 -13.62 -4.03 -33.00
CA VAL A 103 -14.70 -4.72 -33.71
C VAL A 103 -14.73 -4.34 -35.19
N GLU A 104 -14.59 -3.06 -35.54
CA GLU A 104 -14.58 -2.57 -36.90
C GLU A 104 -13.36 -3.08 -37.70
N ALA A 105 -12.18 -3.09 -37.08
CA ALA A 105 -10.95 -3.55 -37.72
C ALA A 105 -10.92 -5.07 -37.99
N THR A 106 -11.66 -5.85 -37.20
CA THR A 106 -11.60 -7.31 -37.20
C THR A 106 -12.90 -7.98 -37.66
N THR A 107 -13.99 -7.23 -37.78
CA THR A 107 -15.35 -7.76 -37.93
C THR A 107 -15.72 -8.78 -36.83
N TYR A 108 -15.18 -8.58 -35.63
CA TYR A 108 -15.39 -9.46 -34.49
C TYR A 108 -16.85 -9.42 -34.05
N LEU A 109 -17.42 -10.58 -33.81
CA LEU A 109 -18.73 -10.72 -33.15
C LEU A 109 -18.47 -11.15 -31.70
N THR A 110 -18.98 -10.39 -30.73
CA THR A 110 -18.87 -10.75 -29.33
C THR A 110 -19.60 -12.03 -28.98
N THR A 111 -19.25 -12.64 -27.86
CA THR A 111 -19.95 -13.84 -27.37
C THR A 111 -21.46 -13.60 -27.27
N ALA A 112 -21.89 -12.43 -26.88
CA ALA A 112 -23.29 -12.03 -26.82
C ALA A 112 -23.96 -11.96 -28.22
N GLU A 113 -23.25 -11.39 -29.20
CA GLU A 113 -23.75 -11.27 -30.57
C GLU A 113 -23.78 -12.62 -31.33
N GLN A 114 -22.92 -13.57 -30.93
CA GLN A 114 -22.92 -14.93 -31.42
C GLN A 114 -23.99 -15.81 -30.75
N ASN A 115 -24.39 -15.47 -29.54
CA ASN A 115 -25.30 -16.25 -28.70
C ASN A 115 -26.71 -15.64 -28.74
N ILE A 116 -27.72 -16.49 -28.97
CA ILE A 116 -29.13 -16.06 -29.00
C ILE A 116 -29.62 -15.47 -27.67
N ALA A 117 -28.90 -15.71 -26.56
CA ALA A 117 -29.33 -15.28 -25.23
C ALA A 117 -29.07 -13.77 -24.95
N GLY A 118 -28.09 -13.15 -25.65
CA GLY A 118 -27.63 -11.79 -25.32
C GLY A 118 -26.84 -11.71 -24.02
N ILE A 119 -26.86 -10.55 -23.36
CA ILE A 119 -26.19 -10.31 -22.08
C ILE A 119 -27.19 -10.01 -20.97
N VAL A 120 -26.72 -9.99 -19.72
CA VAL A 120 -27.43 -9.40 -18.59
C VAL A 120 -27.44 -7.89 -18.75
N GLY A 121 -28.56 -7.31 -19.19
CA GLY A 121 -28.74 -5.88 -19.39
C GLY A 121 -29.61 -5.23 -18.31
N TRP A 122 -29.57 -3.88 -18.24
CA TRP A 122 -30.44 -3.11 -17.38
C TRP A 122 -31.85 -3.01 -17.98
N ASP A 123 -32.81 -3.68 -17.36
CA ASP A 123 -34.19 -3.71 -17.78
C ASP A 123 -35.09 -3.97 -16.58
N PRO A 124 -35.37 -2.92 -15.76
CA PRO A 124 -36.18 -3.05 -14.57
C PRO A 124 -37.58 -3.59 -14.91
N VAL A 125 -37.98 -4.67 -14.25
CA VAL A 125 -39.28 -5.33 -14.44
C VAL A 125 -40.03 -5.35 -13.11
N ASP A 126 -41.29 -4.92 -13.14
CA ASP A 126 -42.19 -4.99 -12.01
C ASP A 126 -42.99 -6.33 -11.98
N ASP A 127 -43.33 -6.76 -10.79
CA ASP A 127 -44.30 -7.85 -10.62
C ASP A 127 -45.77 -7.35 -10.86
N GLU A 128 -46.73 -8.26 -10.88
CA GLU A 128 -48.15 -7.95 -11.06
C GLU A 128 -48.72 -6.94 -10.02
N ARG A 129 -47.97 -6.67 -8.95
CA ARG A 129 -48.34 -5.74 -7.88
C ARG A 129 -47.55 -4.42 -7.95
N GLY A 130 -46.81 -4.20 -9.04
CA GLY A 130 -45.96 -3.00 -9.21
C GLY A 130 -44.74 -2.98 -8.30
N ARG A 131 -44.26 -4.12 -7.77
CA ARG A 131 -43.04 -4.23 -6.98
C ARG A 131 -41.91 -4.65 -7.89
N VAL A 132 -40.70 -4.11 -7.68
CA VAL A 132 -39.50 -4.48 -8.43
C VAL A 132 -39.22 -5.98 -8.29
N LYS A 133 -39.33 -6.71 -9.42
CA LYS A 133 -39.01 -8.13 -9.51
C LYS A 133 -37.54 -8.36 -9.78
N SER A 134 -36.98 -7.57 -10.67
CA SER A 134 -35.56 -7.59 -11.05
C SER A 134 -35.20 -6.29 -11.75
N SER A 135 -33.98 -5.81 -11.54
CA SER A 135 -33.42 -4.67 -12.30
C SER A 135 -32.63 -5.13 -13.51
N PHE A 136 -32.33 -6.41 -13.60
CA PHE A 136 -31.52 -6.99 -14.66
C PHE A 136 -32.27 -8.11 -15.36
N ARG A 137 -32.07 -8.21 -16.68
CA ARG A 137 -32.61 -9.28 -17.49
C ARG A 137 -31.62 -9.70 -18.58
N THR A 138 -31.52 -11.01 -18.81
CA THR A 138 -30.86 -11.55 -19.99
C THR A 138 -31.81 -11.49 -21.18
N ASP A 139 -31.43 -10.80 -22.24
CA ASP A 139 -32.25 -10.63 -23.44
C ASP A 139 -31.35 -10.43 -24.69
N PRO A 140 -31.68 -11.00 -25.84
CA PRO A 140 -30.89 -10.83 -27.08
C PRO A 140 -30.74 -9.38 -27.55
N LYS A 141 -31.62 -8.47 -27.12
CA LYS A 141 -31.51 -7.02 -27.43
C LYS A 141 -30.32 -6.35 -26.77
N PHE A 142 -29.79 -6.95 -25.68
CA PHE A 142 -28.68 -6.39 -24.93
C PHE A 142 -27.35 -6.96 -25.45
N THR A 143 -26.45 -6.05 -25.73
CA THR A 143 -25.06 -6.31 -26.18
C THR A 143 -24.18 -5.16 -25.67
N TRP A 144 -22.90 -5.20 -25.95
CA TRP A 144 -21.99 -4.08 -25.65
C TRP A 144 -22.40 -2.75 -26.32
N ARG A 145 -23.23 -2.79 -27.40
CA ARG A 145 -23.78 -1.62 -28.10
C ARG A 145 -25.05 -1.07 -27.45
N ASN A 146 -25.72 -1.90 -26.68
CA ASN A 146 -26.96 -1.58 -25.98
C ASN A 146 -27.03 -2.32 -24.64
N PRO A 147 -26.38 -1.83 -23.59
CA PRO A 147 -26.41 -2.48 -22.28
C PRO A 147 -27.72 -2.27 -21.49
N GLY A 148 -28.67 -1.54 -22.05
CA GLY A 148 -29.94 -1.14 -21.42
C GLY A 148 -29.95 0.32 -20.96
N PHE A 149 -28.88 1.04 -21.20
CA PHE A 149 -28.73 2.49 -20.97
C PHE A 149 -27.79 3.10 -21.99
N GLN A 150 -27.76 4.44 -22.06
CA GLN A 150 -26.92 5.16 -23.02
C GLN A 150 -25.47 5.19 -22.58
N GLN A 151 -24.55 4.97 -23.52
CA GLN A 151 -23.10 5.13 -23.34
C GLN A 151 -22.52 5.94 -24.51
N GLU A 152 -21.53 6.76 -24.19
CA GLU A 152 -20.70 7.45 -25.17
C GLU A 152 -19.38 6.70 -25.39
N ASP A 153 -18.61 7.11 -26.41
CA ASP A 153 -17.31 6.51 -26.73
C ASP A 153 -16.28 6.58 -25.60
N SER A 154 -16.43 7.56 -24.69
CA SER A 154 -15.58 7.75 -23.51
C SER A 154 -15.96 6.90 -22.30
N HIS A 155 -17.10 6.23 -22.32
CA HIS A 155 -17.51 5.32 -21.24
C HIS A 155 -16.75 3.98 -21.30
N PRO A 156 -16.60 3.26 -20.18
CA PRO A 156 -16.05 1.91 -20.22
C PRO A 156 -16.94 0.99 -21.06
N VAL A 157 -16.37 0.14 -21.87
CA VAL A 157 -17.14 -0.90 -22.54
C VAL A 157 -17.66 -1.90 -21.51
N VAL A 158 -18.96 -2.21 -21.62
CA VAL A 158 -19.63 -3.24 -20.80
C VAL A 158 -20.33 -4.25 -21.68
N GLY A 159 -20.84 -5.33 -21.09
CA GLY A 159 -21.52 -6.37 -21.86
C GLY A 159 -20.56 -7.18 -22.73
N VAL A 160 -19.32 -7.30 -22.30
CA VAL A 160 -18.26 -8.10 -22.90
C VAL A 160 -17.89 -9.27 -21.99
N SER A 161 -17.73 -10.45 -22.54
CA SER A 161 -17.30 -11.63 -21.83
C SER A 161 -15.78 -11.62 -21.59
N TYR A 162 -15.28 -12.52 -20.74
CA TYR A 162 -13.85 -12.76 -20.60
C TYR A 162 -13.18 -13.07 -21.94
N HIS A 163 -13.85 -13.88 -22.78
CA HIS A 163 -13.34 -14.23 -24.10
C HIS A 163 -13.25 -13.03 -25.05
N ASP A 164 -14.21 -12.11 -24.97
CA ASP A 164 -14.19 -10.88 -25.77
C ASP A 164 -13.05 -9.95 -25.32
N ALA A 165 -12.80 -9.84 -24.01
CA ALA A 165 -11.68 -9.09 -23.46
C ALA A 165 -10.32 -9.70 -23.88
N LYS A 166 -10.19 -11.01 -23.87
CA LYS A 166 -8.99 -11.70 -24.37
C LYS A 166 -8.80 -11.48 -25.88
N ALA A 167 -9.87 -11.54 -26.68
CA ALA A 167 -9.80 -11.27 -28.13
C ALA A 167 -9.34 -9.83 -28.42
N TYR A 168 -9.73 -8.86 -27.59
CA TYR A 168 -9.24 -7.48 -27.66
C TYR A 168 -7.73 -7.43 -27.38
N CYS A 169 -7.23 -8.08 -26.34
CA CYS A 169 -5.81 -8.18 -26.05
C CYS A 169 -5.04 -8.86 -27.20
N ASP A 170 -5.57 -9.94 -27.76
CA ASP A 170 -4.97 -10.64 -28.89
C ASP A 170 -4.92 -9.78 -30.16
N TRP A 171 -5.89 -8.88 -30.35
CA TRP A 171 -5.86 -7.90 -31.42
C TRP A 171 -4.77 -6.86 -31.20
N LEU A 172 -4.62 -6.32 -29.98
CA LEU A 172 -3.53 -5.41 -29.65
C LEU A 172 -2.17 -6.04 -29.89
N ASN A 173 -1.98 -7.31 -29.52
CA ASN A 173 -0.74 -8.06 -29.72
C ASN A 173 -0.33 -8.21 -31.19
N LYS A 174 -1.25 -7.98 -32.12
CA LYS A 174 -0.97 -8.00 -33.57
C LYS A 174 -0.62 -6.63 -34.15
N GLN A 175 -0.71 -5.57 -33.33
CA GLN A 175 -0.45 -4.20 -33.80
C GLN A 175 1.03 -3.76 -33.66
N GLY A 176 1.83 -4.49 -32.88
CA GLY A 176 3.24 -4.18 -32.61
C GLY A 176 3.94 -5.34 -31.92
N ASP A 177 5.10 -5.04 -31.33
CA ASP A 177 5.95 -6.02 -30.65
C ASP A 177 5.62 -6.13 -29.14
N GLU A 178 4.75 -5.28 -28.65
CA GLU A 178 4.32 -5.28 -27.25
C GLU A 178 3.38 -6.43 -26.96
N THR A 179 3.41 -6.90 -25.71
CA THR A 179 2.51 -7.95 -25.22
C THR A 179 1.44 -7.36 -24.30
N TYR A 180 0.19 -7.61 -24.65
CA TYR A 180 -1.00 -7.16 -23.91
C TYR A 180 -1.79 -8.36 -23.38
N ARG A 181 -2.32 -8.23 -22.17
CA ARG A 181 -3.11 -9.25 -21.49
C ARG A 181 -4.05 -8.62 -20.47
N LEU A 182 -4.90 -9.41 -19.86
CA LEU A 182 -5.62 -8.98 -18.66
C LEU A 182 -4.66 -8.97 -17.46
N PRO A 183 -4.92 -8.14 -16.43
CA PRO A 183 -4.19 -8.21 -15.17
C PRO A 183 -4.48 -9.55 -14.45
N THR A 184 -3.49 -10.10 -13.75
CA THR A 184 -3.80 -11.10 -12.74
C THR A 184 -4.59 -10.45 -11.60
N GLU A 185 -5.30 -11.24 -10.82
CA GLU A 185 -6.04 -10.74 -9.66
C GLU A 185 -5.11 -10.00 -8.68
N ALA A 186 -3.91 -10.53 -8.46
CA ALA A 186 -2.91 -9.93 -7.58
C ALA A 186 -2.34 -8.62 -8.15
N GLU A 187 -2.05 -8.55 -9.44
CA GLU A 187 -1.62 -7.31 -10.10
C GLU A 187 -2.69 -6.22 -10.00
N TRP A 188 -3.96 -6.62 -10.21
CA TRP A 188 -5.09 -5.71 -10.10
C TRP A 188 -5.23 -5.14 -8.69
N GLU A 189 -5.21 -6.00 -7.65
CA GLU A 189 -5.37 -5.56 -6.25
C GLU A 189 -4.17 -4.72 -5.79
N CYS A 190 -2.94 -5.09 -6.13
CA CYS A 190 -1.74 -4.29 -5.85
C CYS A 190 -1.88 -2.87 -6.40
N ALA A 191 -2.27 -2.76 -7.67
CA ALA A 191 -2.47 -1.48 -8.35
C ALA A 191 -3.63 -0.67 -7.75
N CYS A 192 -4.73 -1.32 -7.40
CA CYS A 192 -5.89 -0.70 -6.75
C CYS A 192 -5.51 -0.11 -5.40
N ARG A 193 -4.75 -0.84 -4.58
CA ARG A 193 -4.27 -0.36 -3.28
C ARG A 193 -3.34 0.84 -3.39
N ALA A 194 -2.55 0.92 -4.43
CA ALA A 194 -1.56 1.99 -4.64
C ALA A 194 -0.70 2.27 -3.40
N GLY A 195 -0.26 1.22 -2.70
CA GLY A 195 0.52 1.27 -1.47
C GLY A 195 -0.30 1.42 -0.17
N SER A 196 -1.63 1.51 -0.24
CA SER A 196 -2.49 1.59 0.93
C SER A 196 -2.81 0.22 1.51
N SER A 197 -2.79 0.09 2.82
CA SER A 197 -3.32 -1.07 3.56
C SER A 197 -4.80 -0.91 3.94
N ASP A 198 -5.40 0.23 3.65
CA ASP A 198 -6.78 0.57 3.96
C ASP A 198 -7.80 -0.13 3.02
N TYR A 199 -9.09 0.09 3.26
CA TYR A 199 -10.16 -0.45 2.41
C TYR A 199 -10.12 0.10 0.99
N PHE A 200 -9.70 1.37 0.83
CA PHE A 200 -9.58 2.06 -0.45
C PHE A 200 -8.20 2.70 -0.59
N SER A 201 -7.78 2.99 -1.82
CA SER A 201 -6.53 3.70 -2.09
C SER A 201 -6.45 5.09 -1.43
N PHE A 202 -7.60 5.68 -1.11
CA PHE A 202 -7.75 7.01 -0.47
C PHE A 202 -8.08 6.93 1.03
N GLY A 203 -7.99 5.74 1.65
CA GLY A 203 -8.17 5.51 3.08
C GLY A 203 -9.43 4.74 3.44
N SER A 204 -9.64 4.46 4.74
CA SER A 204 -10.80 3.70 5.23
C SER A 204 -12.02 4.58 5.54
N VAL A 205 -11.85 5.89 5.69
CA VAL A 205 -12.95 6.84 5.90
C VAL A 205 -13.46 7.33 4.55
N TYR A 206 -14.48 6.63 4.01
CA TYR A 206 -14.96 6.86 2.64
C TYR A 206 -16.24 7.70 2.53
N ARG A 207 -17.09 7.75 3.56
CA ARG A 207 -18.47 8.31 3.48
C ARG A 207 -18.57 9.68 2.81
N ASN A 208 -17.64 10.59 3.08
CA ASN A 208 -17.64 11.94 2.49
C ASN A 208 -16.68 12.12 1.30
N LYS A 209 -16.04 11.03 0.85
CA LYS A 209 -15.00 11.09 -0.19
C LYS A 209 -15.33 10.23 -1.42
N ILE A 210 -16.13 9.18 -1.25
CA ILE A 210 -16.34 8.15 -2.28
C ILE A 210 -16.75 8.74 -3.62
N GLN A 211 -17.61 9.75 -3.64
CA GLN A 211 -18.11 10.40 -4.85
C GLN A 211 -17.05 11.17 -5.65
N GLN A 212 -15.92 11.52 -5.00
CA GLN A 212 -14.80 12.14 -5.67
C GLN A 212 -13.86 11.10 -6.31
N HIS A 213 -13.92 9.85 -5.84
CA HIS A 213 -12.98 8.79 -6.19
C HIS A 213 -13.60 7.63 -6.95
N ALA A 214 -14.93 7.48 -6.94
CA ALA A 214 -15.58 6.29 -7.46
C ALA A 214 -17.03 6.52 -7.90
N ASN A 215 -17.41 5.85 -8.98
CA ASN A 215 -18.81 5.70 -9.41
C ASN A 215 -19.37 4.41 -8.77
N VAL A 216 -20.20 4.58 -7.76
CA VAL A 216 -20.91 3.51 -7.06
C VAL A 216 -22.38 3.84 -7.04
N ALA A 217 -23.23 2.88 -6.66
CA ALA A 217 -24.66 3.14 -6.59
C ALA A 217 -24.96 4.37 -5.70
N ASN A 218 -25.76 5.29 -6.23
CA ASN A 218 -25.95 6.63 -5.69
C ASN A 218 -27.40 7.12 -5.91
N VAL A 219 -27.68 8.36 -5.51
CA VAL A 219 -29.00 8.98 -5.65
C VAL A 219 -29.42 9.19 -7.11
N GLU A 220 -28.48 9.28 -8.06
CA GLU A 220 -28.82 9.42 -9.47
C GLU A 220 -29.38 8.12 -10.04
N LEU A 221 -28.88 6.96 -9.58
CA LEU A 221 -29.45 5.67 -9.91
C LEU A 221 -30.89 5.54 -9.37
N GLU A 222 -31.14 6.00 -8.15
CA GLU A 222 -32.51 6.02 -7.58
C GLU A 222 -33.43 6.94 -8.37
N LYS A 223 -32.98 8.14 -8.79
CA LYS A 223 -33.74 9.05 -9.64
C LYS A 223 -34.06 8.44 -11.00
N ALA A 224 -33.07 7.75 -11.61
CA ALA A 224 -33.25 7.08 -12.92
C ALA A 224 -34.20 5.87 -12.84
N SER A 225 -34.32 5.25 -11.68
CA SER A 225 -35.13 4.03 -11.47
C SER A 225 -35.74 3.98 -10.08
N PRO A 226 -36.73 4.85 -9.77
CA PRO A 226 -37.31 5.00 -8.45
C PRO A 226 -37.87 3.68 -7.89
N GLY A 227 -37.49 3.33 -6.65
CA GLY A 227 -37.93 2.13 -5.94
C GLY A 227 -37.47 0.82 -6.57
N ARG A 228 -36.55 0.83 -7.54
CA ARG A 228 -36.12 -0.32 -8.33
C ARG A 228 -34.73 -0.82 -8.01
N ALA A 229 -33.92 -0.01 -7.41
CA ALA A 229 -32.71 -0.49 -6.75
C ALA A 229 -33.06 -0.79 -5.30
N SER A 230 -32.62 -1.93 -4.77
CA SER A 230 -32.70 -2.21 -3.32
C SER A 230 -31.67 -1.34 -2.60
N LEU A 231 -31.88 -0.02 -2.66
CA LEU A 231 -30.93 1.00 -2.20
C LEU A 231 -31.14 1.34 -0.71
N GLN A 232 -31.75 0.42 0.06
CA GLN A 232 -31.97 0.64 1.49
C GLN A 232 -30.68 0.95 2.26
N TRP A 233 -29.54 0.51 1.74
CA TRP A 233 -28.21 0.79 2.28
C TRP A 233 -27.65 2.17 1.87
N LEU A 234 -28.23 2.85 0.84
CA LEU A 234 -27.88 4.24 0.49
C LEU A 234 -28.31 5.24 1.58
N PHE A 235 -29.29 4.91 2.38
CA PHE A 235 -29.78 5.79 3.45
C PHE A 235 -28.81 5.95 4.62
N ASP A 236 -27.81 5.09 4.73
CA ASP A 236 -26.72 5.24 5.70
C ASP A 236 -25.62 6.22 5.24
N VAL A 237 -25.69 6.72 4.00
CA VAL A 237 -24.76 7.72 3.45
C VAL A 237 -25.49 9.07 3.47
N GLU A 238 -25.13 9.94 4.41
CA GLU A 238 -25.62 11.34 4.52
C GLU A 238 -25.18 12.22 3.32
N SER A 239 -25.08 11.69 2.11
CA SER A 239 -24.68 12.49 0.95
C SER A 239 -25.86 12.72 0.03
N ASP A 240 -26.43 13.90 0.15
CA ASP A 240 -27.40 14.49 -0.80
C ASP A 240 -26.79 14.77 -2.20
N SER A 241 -25.52 14.51 -2.39
CA SER A 241 -24.81 14.81 -3.63
C SER A 241 -24.52 13.53 -4.41
N GLY A 242 -25.29 13.28 -5.46
CA GLY A 242 -24.93 12.34 -6.53
C GLY A 242 -23.65 12.76 -7.26
N ASP A 243 -23.03 11.83 -7.95
CA ASP A 243 -21.86 12.07 -8.81
C ASP A 243 -22.24 12.45 -10.25
N GLN A 244 -23.52 12.70 -10.53
CA GLN A 244 -24.15 13.01 -11.81
C GLN A 244 -24.38 11.82 -12.74
N TYR A 245 -23.94 10.62 -12.41
CA TYR A 245 -24.08 9.43 -13.25
C TYR A 245 -24.94 8.37 -12.57
N ALA A 246 -26.02 7.96 -13.23
CA ALA A 246 -26.89 6.87 -12.77
C ALA A 246 -26.34 5.50 -13.14
N PHE A 247 -25.57 5.44 -14.21
CA PHE A 247 -24.93 4.25 -14.78
C PHE A 247 -23.42 4.50 -14.91
N THR A 248 -22.77 3.93 -15.91
CA THR A 248 -21.34 4.18 -16.14
C THR A 248 -21.05 5.67 -16.34
N ALA A 249 -19.92 6.13 -15.81
CA ALA A 249 -19.34 7.45 -16.09
C ALA A 249 -18.26 7.34 -17.18
N PRO A 250 -17.94 8.43 -17.92
CA PRO A 250 -16.74 8.48 -18.74
C PRO A 250 -15.51 8.11 -17.95
N VAL A 251 -14.62 7.30 -18.52
CA VAL A 251 -13.41 6.84 -17.81
C VAL A 251 -12.54 8.03 -17.40
N GLY A 252 -11.93 7.96 -16.21
CA GLY A 252 -11.07 9.03 -15.70
C GLY A 252 -11.82 10.24 -15.16
N THR A 253 -13.13 10.15 -14.95
CA THR A 253 -13.93 11.24 -14.36
C THR A 253 -13.55 11.53 -12.91
N TYR A 254 -13.20 10.50 -12.16
CA TYR A 254 -12.91 10.60 -10.73
C TYR A 254 -11.41 10.77 -10.46
N LEU A 255 -11.08 11.21 -9.23
CA LEU A 255 -9.70 11.43 -8.81
C LEU A 255 -8.88 10.14 -8.93
N ALA A 256 -7.69 10.26 -9.51
CA ALA A 256 -6.76 9.16 -9.61
C ALA A 256 -6.25 8.71 -8.24
N SER A 257 -5.91 7.43 -8.15
CA SER A 257 -5.15 6.89 -7.02
C SER A 257 -3.75 7.54 -6.91
N PRO A 258 -3.03 7.38 -5.79
CA PRO A 258 -1.64 7.86 -5.66
C PRO A 258 -0.70 7.38 -6.79
N TRP A 259 -0.99 6.25 -7.42
CA TRP A 259 -0.22 5.74 -8.56
C TRP A 259 -0.73 6.23 -9.92
N GLY A 260 -1.76 7.10 -9.96
CA GLY A 260 -2.28 7.71 -11.17
C GLY A 260 -3.18 6.78 -11.99
N LEU A 261 -3.87 5.87 -11.33
CA LEU A 261 -4.90 4.99 -11.90
C LEU A 261 -6.27 5.52 -11.52
N HIS A 262 -7.20 5.50 -12.45
CA HIS A 262 -8.58 5.93 -12.27
C HIS A 262 -9.52 4.72 -12.21
N ASP A 263 -10.70 4.94 -11.62
CA ASP A 263 -11.85 4.04 -11.66
C ASP A 263 -11.58 2.64 -11.07
N MET A 264 -10.54 2.52 -10.19
CA MET A 264 -10.22 1.27 -9.50
C MET A 264 -11.26 0.87 -8.44
N HIS A 265 -12.16 1.77 -8.09
CA HIS A 265 -13.21 1.60 -7.08
C HIS A 265 -14.56 2.00 -7.69
N GLY A 266 -15.30 1.06 -8.26
CA GLY A 266 -16.59 1.32 -8.90
C GLY A 266 -16.51 1.44 -10.42
N ASN A 267 -17.42 2.18 -11.02
CA ASN A 267 -17.69 2.31 -12.44
C ASN A 267 -18.11 0.97 -13.07
N VAL A 268 -17.17 0.06 -13.35
CA VAL A 268 -17.50 -1.30 -13.81
C VAL A 268 -16.61 -2.34 -13.12
N TRP A 269 -17.15 -3.54 -12.89
CA TRP A 269 -16.34 -4.69 -12.56
C TRP A 269 -15.39 -4.99 -13.72
N GLU A 270 -14.17 -5.44 -13.39
CA GLU A 270 -13.12 -5.67 -14.38
C GLU A 270 -12.65 -7.12 -14.40
N TRP A 271 -12.62 -7.73 -15.58
CA TRP A 271 -12.09 -9.07 -15.78
C TRP A 271 -10.62 -9.16 -15.39
N CYS A 272 -10.28 -10.20 -14.60
CA CYS A 272 -8.91 -10.63 -14.34
C CYS A 272 -8.58 -11.92 -15.11
N GLU A 273 -7.27 -12.21 -15.27
CA GLU A 273 -6.78 -13.42 -15.92
C GLU A 273 -7.12 -14.68 -15.12
N ASP A 274 -7.22 -14.55 -13.78
CA ASP A 274 -7.41 -15.65 -12.85
C ASP A 274 -8.76 -16.32 -12.98
N ARG A 275 -8.75 -17.65 -12.91
CA ARG A 275 -9.94 -18.42 -12.62
C ARG A 275 -10.28 -18.32 -11.15
N TYR A 276 -11.56 -18.35 -10.85
CA TYR A 276 -12.01 -18.37 -9.48
C TYR A 276 -11.91 -19.77 -8.88
N LEU A 277 -11.16 -19.86 -7.78
CA LEU A 277 -11.14 -20.99 -6.87
C LEU A 277 -11.10 -20.42 -5.44
N ASP A 278 -12.12 -20.75 -4.64
CA ASP A 278 -12.30 -20.19 -3.28
C ASP A 278 -11.17 -20.59 -2.32
N THR A 279 -10.55 -21.75 -2.56
CA THR A 279 -9.47 -22.30 -1.75
C THR A 279 -8.07 -21.99 -2.28
N PHE A 280 -7.95 -21.29 -3.42
CA PHE A 280 -6.64 -21.06 -4.06
C PHE A 280 -5.62 -20.43 -3.10
N TYR A 281 -6.04 -19.41 -2.37
CA TYR A 281 -5.17 -18.70 -1.45
C TYR A 281 -4.98 -19.37 -0.09
N ASP A 282 -5.72 -20.47 0.21
CA ASP A 282 -5.55 -21.21 1.46
C ASP A 282 -4.15 -21.81 1.61
N GLN A 283 -3.52 -22.19 0.51
CA GLN A 283 -2.15 -22.69 0.48
C GLN A 283 -1.10 -21.67 0.95
N PHE A 284 -1.42 -20.38 0.90
CA PHE A 284 -0.54 -19.29 1.32
C PHE A 284 -0.84 -18.78 2.74
N LYS A 285 -1.89 -19.30 3.39
CA LYS A 285 -2.19 -19.01 4.80
C LYS A 285 -1.13 -19.66 5.68
N SER A 286 -0.49 -18.85 6.52
CA SER A 286 0.47 -19.37 7.49
C SER A 286 -0.23 -19.83 8.75
N PRO A 287 -0.12 -21.09 9.18
CA PRO A 287 -0.50 -21.49 10.53
C PRO A 287 0.54 -20.97 11.53
N GLY A 288 0.20 -19.94 12.29
CA GLY A 288 1.05 -19.38 13.34
C GLY A 288 2.17 -18.46 12.82
N HIS A 289 3.20 -18.25 13.64
CA HIS A 289 4.28 -17.28 13.40
C HIS A 289 5.25 -17.62 12.24
N ALA A 290 4.95 -18.57 11.38
CA ALA A 290 5.78 -18.97 10.23
C ALA A 290 5.45 -18.12 8.97
N GLN A 291 5.38 -16.80 9.12
CA GLN A 291 4.92 -15.85 8.08
C GLN A 291 5.76 -15.84 6.79
N PHE A 292 7.00 -16.33 6.82
CA PHE A 292 7.92 -16.25 5.68
C PHE A 292 7.89 -17.45 4.72
N ARG A 293 7.22 -18.55 5.04
CA ARG A 293 7.33 -19.79 4.25
C ARG A 293 6.28 -19.94 3.15
N ASN A 294 5.18 -19.17 3.18
CA ASN A 294 4.05 -19.36 2.28
C ASN A 294 3.64 -18.06 1.57
N ARG A 295 4.60 -17.35 0.97
CA ARG A 295 4.29 -16.20 0.13
C ARG A 295 3.81 -16.65 -1.24
N ALA A 296 2.83 -15.95 -1.78
CA ALA A 296 2.41 -16.11 -3.16
C ALA A 296 3.31 -15.26 -4.07
N ILE A 297 4.17 -15.87 -4.87
CA ILE A 297 5.02 -15.16 -5.84
C ILE A 297 4.33 -15.21 -7.19
N ASP A 298 4.05 -14.03 -7.78
CA ASP A 298 3.34 -13.87 -9.06
C ASP A 298 2.12 -14.81 -9.18
N PRO A 299 1.21 -14.83 -8.17
CA PRO A 299 0.14 -15.81 -8.15
C PRO A 299 -0.81 -15.64 -9.33
N LEU A 300 -1.15 -16.76 -9.95
CA LEU A 300 -2.13 -16.84 -11.03
C LEU A 300 -2.92 -18.15 -10.88
N CYS A 301 -4.18 -18.05 -10.58
CA CYS A 301 -5.06 -19.21 -10.48
C CYS A 301 -5.53 -19.66 -11.86
N MET A 302 -5.08 -20.84 -12.29
CA MET A 302 -5.54 -21.49 -13.52
C MET A 302 -6.34 -22.76 -13.25
N GLU A 303 -6.57 -23.09 -11.99
CA GLU A 303 -7.33 -24.27 -11.56
C GLU A 303 -8.84 -24.06 -11.78
N ARG A 304 -9.59 -25.14 -11.96
CA ARG A 304 -11.03 -25.10 -12.15
C ARG A 304 -11.76 -25.36 -10.84
N TRP A 305 -12.71 -24.51 -10.51
CA TRP A 305 -13.56 -24.71 -9.32
C TRP A 305 -14.42 -25.97 -9.42
N ASN A 306 -14.97 -26.25 -10.61
CA ASN A 306 -15.78 -27.46 -10.87
C ASN A 306 -15.78 -27.81 -12.36
N GLU A 307 -16.37 -28.98 -12.69
CA GLU A 307 -16.49 -29.45 -14.07
C GLU A 307 -17.50 -28.66 -14.92
N HIS A 308 -18.36 -27.85 -14.30
CA HIS A 308 -19.55 -27.26 -14.94
C HIS A 308 -19.39 -25.82 -15.41
N GLY A 309 -18.26 -25.14 -15.16
CA GLY A 309 -18.07 -23.76 -15.59
C GLY A 309 -16.62 -23.26 -15.54
N GLN A 310 -16.34 -22.28 -16.37
CA GLN A 310 -15.11 -21.49 -16.30
C GLN A 310 -15.45 -20.18 -15.59
N TRP A 311 -15.35 -20.18 -14.28
CA TRP A 311 -15.57 -18.99 -13.47
C TRP A 311 -14.29 -18.17 -13.42
N GLN A 312 -14.39 -16.89 -13.75
CA GLN A 312 -13.28 -15.94 -13.75
C GLN A 312 -13.50 -14.91 -12.65
N VAL A 313 -12.40 -14.41 -12.12
CA VAL A 313 -12.41 -13.33 -11.14
C VAL A 313 -12.75 -12.01 -11.83
N ILE A 314 -13.59 -11.21 -11.19
CA ILE A 314 -13.82 -9.81 -11.52
C ILE A 314 -13.55 -8.95 -10.29
N ARG A 315 -13.06 -7.72 -10.47
CA ARG A 315 -12.61 -6.83 -9.41
C ARG A 315 -13.15 -5.41 -9.59
N GLY A 316 -13.12 -4.58 -8.52
CA GLY A 316 -13.36 -3.15 -8.56
C GLY A 316 -14.72 -2.68 -8.10
N GLY A 317 -15.76 -3.50 -8.18
CA GLY A 317 -17.13 -3.04 -8.01
C GLY A 317 -17.69 -2.35 -9.25
N SER A 318 -18.85 -1.71 -9.15
CA SER A 318 -19.47 -1.03 -10.29
C SER A 318 -20.46 0.04 -9.86
N TRP A 319 -20.98 0.80 -10.82
CA TRP A 319 -22.01 1.82 -10.67
C TRP A 319 -23.27 1.33 -9.94
N PHE A 320 -23.47 0.02 -9.86
CA PHE A 320 -24.68 -0.60 -9.27
C PHE A 320 -24.46 -1.10 -7.84
N VAL A 321 -23.23 -1.29 -7.38
CA VAL A 321 -22.94 -1.88 -6.06
C VAL A 321 -22.59 -0.82 -5.02
N SER A 322 -22.63 -1.24 -3.74
CA SER A 322 -22.30 -0.37 -2.61
C SER A 322 -20.81 -0.02 -2.57
N PRO A 323 -20.42 1.08 -1.89
CA PRO A 323 -19.03 1.37 -1.61
C PRO A 323 -18.28 0.18 -0.98
N GLN A 324 -18.94 -0.56 -0.10
CA GLN A 324 -18.36 -1.73 0.58
C GLN A 324 -17.93 -2.81 -0.41
N GLN A 325 -18.67 -2.99 -1.51
CA GLN A 325 -18.33 -3.95 -2.57
C GLN A 325 -17.30 -3.41 -3.57
N SER A 326 -16.90 -2.14 -3.46
CA SER A 326 -15.88 -1.51 -4.30
C SER A 326 -14.53 -1.34 -3.58
N ARG A 327 -14.32 -2.02 -2.43
CA ARG A 327 -13.04 -2.03 -1.69
C ARG A 327 -11.93 -2.70 -2.51
N SER A 328 -10.67 -2.36 -2.23
CA SER A 328 -9.51 -2.99 -2.89
C SER A 328 -9.52 -4.51 -2.83
N ALA A 329 -9.97 -5.09 -1.71
CA ALA A 329 -10.02 -6.54 -1.50
C ALA A 329 -11.29 -7.22 -2.02
N SER A 330 -12.32 -6.46 -2.44
CA SER A 330 -13.58 -7.04 -2.91
C SER A 330 -13.40 -7.86 -4.18
N ARG A 331 -13.98 -9.06 -4.17
CA ARG A 331 -13.91 -10.04 -5.27
C ARG A 331 -15.32 -10.33 -5.78
N GLY A 332 -15.46 -10.40 -7.07
CA GLY A 332 -16.64 -10.93 -7.73
C GLY A 332 -16.27 -12.10 -8.63
N VAL A 333 -17.28 -12.83 -9.10
CA VAL A 333 -17.09 -13.91 -10.06
C VAL A 333 -18.16 -13.86 -11.13
N LEU A 334 -17.77 -14.20 -12.35
CA LEU A 334 -18.69 -14.39 -13.46
C LEU A 334 -18.16 -15.52 -14.35
N ASN A 335 -19.08 -16.26 -15.00
CA ASN A 335 -18.64 -17.29 -15.93
C ASN A 335 -17.98 -16.65 -17.16
N ALA A 336 -16.89 -17.23 -17.64
CA ALA A 336 -16.09 -16.69 -18.76
C ALA A 336 -16.89 -16.42 -20.05
N LYS A 337 -18.04 -17.06 -20.23
CA LYS A 337 -18.94 -16.89 -21.38
C LYS A 337 -20.01 -15.83 -21.17
N ASP A 338 -20.26 -15.49 -19.91
CA ASP A 338 -21.31 -14.55 -19.56
C ASP A 338 -20.80 -13.12 -19.69
N ALA A 339 -21.72 -12.21 -19.92
CA ALA A 339 -21.44 -10.79 -19.99
C ALA A 339 -22.57 -10.01 -19.33
N ALA A 340 -22.23 -8.89 -18.70
CA ALA A 340 -23.20 -8.08 -17.99
C ALA A 340 -22.95 -6.58 -18.22
N CYS A 341 -24.01 -5.79 -18.13
CA CYS A 341 -23.97 -4.34 -18.34
C CYS A 341 -23.20 -3.56 -17.24
N TYR A 342 -22.62 -4.25 -16.29
CA TYR A 342 -21.81 -3.70 -15.21
C TYR A 342 -20.39 -4.32 -15.16
N VAL A 343 -19.98 -5.08 -16.22
CA VAL A 343 -18.66 -5.71 -16.31
C VAL A 343 -17.96 -5.29 -17.60
N GLY A 344 -16.76 -4.73 -17.43
CA GLY A 344 -15.81 -4.36 -18.47
C GLY A 344 -14.43 -4.95 -18.19
N PHE A 345 -13.35 -4.26 -18.59
CA PHE A 345 -11.99 -4.70 -18.34
C PHE A 345 -10.98 -3.59 -18.56
N ARG A 346 -9.79 -3.73 -17.98
CA ARG A 346 -8.59 -2.97 -18.34
C ARG A 346 -7.45 -3.89 -18.76
N VAL A 347 -6.41 -3.33 -19.37
CA VAL A 347 -5.35 -4.07 -20.02
C VAL A 347 -4.02 -3.85 -19.31
N VAL A 348 -3.24 -4.92 -19.18
CA VAL A 348 -1.81 -4.87 -18.86
C VAL A 348 -1.01 -4.88 -20.15
N ARG A 349 0.01 -4.03 -20.25
CA ARG A 349 1.11 -4.12 -21.20
C ARG A 349 2.34 -4.61 -20.48
N ASP A 350 2.90 -5.72 -20.91
CA ASP A 350 4.14 -6.25 -20.34
C ASP A 350 5.32 -5.31 -20.60
N VAL A 351 6.24 -5.22 -19.64
CA VAL A 351 7.53 -4.55 -19.87
C VAL A 351 8.42 -5.39 -20.80
N PRO A 352 9.43 -4.78 -21.46
CA PRO A 352 10.36 -5.52 -22.32
C PRO A 352 11.00 -6.71 -21.59
N LYS A 353 11.21 -7.82 -22.31
CA LYS A 353 11.76 -9.07 -21.74
C LYS A 353 13.09 -8.87 -21.00
N ALA A 354 13.95 -7.96 -21.48
CA ALA A 354 15.22 -7.65 -20.81
C ALA A 354 15.00 -7.04 -19.42
N ALA A 355 14.03 -6.12 -19.27
CA ALA A 355 13.70 -5.51 -17.99
C ALA A 355 13.06 -6.53 -17.02
N ARG A 356 12.22 -7.44 -17.54
CA ARG A 356 11.67 -8.56 -16.74
C ARG A 356 12.76 -9.48 -16.21
N ALA A 357 13.75 -9.82 -17.05
CA ALA A 357 14.86 -10.67 -16.65
C ALA A 357 15.74 -10.01 -15.59
N ALA A 358 15.99 -8.70 -15.70
CA ALA A 358 16.73 -7.94 -14.70
C ALA A 358 15.98 -7.91 -13.35
N ALA A 359 14.68 -7.60 -13.36
CA ALA A 359 13.86 -7.60 -12.14
C ALA A 359 13.84 -8.96 -11.44
N LYS A 360 13.81 -10.07 -12.19
CA LYS A 360 13.89 -11.41 -11.61
C LYS A 360 15.22 -11.66 -10.90
N VAL A 361 16.34 -11.23 -11.48
CA VAL A 361 17.65 -11.37 -10.84
C VAL A 361 17.71 -10.58 -9.53
N ASP A 362 17.17 -9.36 -9.52
CA ASP A 362 17.12 -8.53 -8.30
C ASP A 362 16.21 -9.16 -7.24
N HIS A 363 15.11 -9.76 -7.64
CA HIS A 363 14.25 -10.51 -6.73
C HIS A 363 14.98 -11.73 -6.12
N ASP A 364 15.65 -12.56 -6.93
CA ASP A 364 16.37 -13.74 -6.46
C ASP A 364 17.50 -13.37 -5.46
N ARG A 365 18.18 -12.23 -5.67
CA ARG A 365 19.17 -11.68 -4.72
C ARG A 365 18.53 -11.25 -3.41
N SER A 366 17.41 -10.56 -3.49
CA SER A 366 16.68 -10.09 -2.31
C SER A 366 16.17 -11.25 -1.46
N GLU A 367 15.66 -12.32 -2.07
CA GLU A 367 15.27 -13.54 -1.34
C GLU A 367 16.45 -14.24 -0.66
N ALA A 368 17.62 -14.28 -1.31
CA ALA A 368 18.84 -14.78 -0.69
C ALA A 368 19.28 -13.94 0.51
N ALA A 369 19.14 -12.61 0.42
CA ALA A 369 19.40 -11.70 1.53
C ALA A 369 18.45 -11.95 2.71
N VAL A 370 17.16 -12.10 2.45
CA VAL A 370 16.17 -12.43 3.49
C VAL A 370 16.52 -13.74 4.19
N ALA A 371 16.91 -14.79 3.43
CA ALA A 371 17.30 -16.06 3.98
C ALA A 371 18.53 -15.94 4.90
N TRP A 372 19.51 -15.14 4.50
CA TRP A 372 20.69 -14.87 5.33
C TRP A 372 20.30 -14.16 6.64
N PHE A 373 19.45 -13.13 6.60
CA PHE A 373 19.00 -12.45 7.82
C PHE A 373 18.17 -13.36 8.72
N GLN A 374 17.39 -14.30 8.18
CA GLN A 374 16.66 -15.30 8.99
C GLN A 374 17.59 -16.18 9.81
N GLU A 375 18.81 -16.42 9.33
CA GLU A 375 19.82 -17.20 10.04
C GLU A 375 20.62 -16.38 11.06
N HIS A 376 20.89 -15.10 10.78
CA HIS A 376 21.86 -14.28 11.53
C HIS A 376 21.23 -13.18 12.40
N ALA A 377 20.02 -12.73 12.09
CA ALA A 377 19.28 -11.79 12.90
C ALA A 377 18.56 -12.50 14.06
N ARG A 378 18.25 -11.76 15.12
CA ARG A 378 17.42 -12.26 16.23
C ARG A 378 16.02 -12.59 15.79
N GLU A 379 15.50 -11.74 14.93
CA GLU A 379 14.15 -11.83 14.43
C GLU A 379 14.07 -11.17 13.05
N VAL A 380 13.44 -11.85 12.12
CA VAL A 380 13.03 -11.29 10.83
C VAL A 380 11.53 -11.51 10.71
N ARG A 381 10.77 -10.42 10.60
CA ARG A 381 9.30 -10.47 10.44
C ARG A 381 8.87 -9.63 9.26
N GLU A 382 7.96 -10.15 8.51
CA GLU A 382 7.22 -9.37 7.53
C GLU A 382 5.99 -8.71 8.20
N PHE A 383 5.82 -7.41 7.94
CA PHE A 383 4.67 -6.66 8.40
C PHE A 383 3.70 -6.36 7.26
N HIS A 384 2.61 -5.72 7.59
CA HIS A 384 1.63 -5.22 6.63
C HIS A 384 2.29 -4.49 5.45
N ALA A 385 1.79 -4.76 4.24
CA ALA A 385 2.25 -4.16 3.00
C ALA A 385 3.68 -4.55 2.53
N GLY A 386 4.18 -5.73 2.94
CA GLY A 386 5.49 -6.21 2.46
C GLY A 386 6.70 -5.50 3.05
N ASN A 387 6.54 -4.87 4.22
CA ASN A 387 7.65 -4.32 4.97
C ASN A 387 8.37 -5.45 5.73
N LEU A 388 9.69 -5.47 5.66
CA LEU A 388 10.53 -6.42 6.35
C LEU A 388 11.10 -5.78 7.62
N ARG A 389 10.78 -6.32 8.79
CA ARG A 389 11.46 -5.92 10.03
C ARG A 389 12.60 -6.86 10.32
N ILE A 390 13.78 -6.29 10.49
CA ILE A 390 15.01 -7.00 10.85
C ILE A 390 15.46 -6.51 12.22
N ASP A 391 15.46 -7.37 13.21
CA ASP A 391 16.05 -7.14 14.54
C ASP A 391 17.37 -7.89 14.61
N ILE A 392 18.49 -7.16 14.49
CA ILE A 392 19.83 -7.74 14.37
C ILE A 392 20.71 -7.30 15.55
N PRO A 393 21.51 -8.22 16.14
CA PRO A 393 22.49 -7.84 17.15
C PRO A 393 23.64 -7.06 16.51
N ALA A 394 24.17 -6.05 17.22
CA ALA A 394 25.24 -5.18 16.71
C ALA A 394 26.50 -5.98 16.29
N GLU A 395 26.80 -7.08 16.97
CA GLU A 395 27.94 -7.96 16.67
C GLU A 395 27.83 -8.71 15.33
N ALA A 396 26.62 -8.84 14.78
CA ALA A 396 26.40 -9.48 13.48
C ALA A 396 26.57 -8.52 12.29
N LEU A 397 26.78 -7.23 12.54
CA LEU A 397 26.96 -6.20 11.50
C LEU A 397 28.41 -6.22 10.98
N ASN A 398 28.65 -7.03 9.97
CA ASN A 398 29.92 -7.19 9.28
C ASN A 398 29.78 -6.84 7.79
N ASP A 399 30.85 -6.95 7.01
CA ASP A 399 30.83 -6.64 5.57
C ASP A 399 29.84 -7.50 4.79
N GLU A 400 29.67 -8.75 5.17
CA GLU A 400 28.71 -9.67 4.56
C GLU A 400 27.28 -9.21 4.81
N ALA A 401 26.95 -8.82 6.05
CA ALA A 401 25.63 -8.27 6.40
C ALA A 401 25.29 -7.03 5.55
N PHE A 402 26.25 -6.11 5.37
CA PHE A 402 26.02 -4.92 4.54
C PHE A 402 25.89 -5.24 3.05
N GLY A 403 26.55 -6.30 2.56
CA GLY A 403 26.30 -6.82 1.21
C GLY A 403 24.86 -7.25 1.03
N TYR A 404 24.31 -8.00 1.98
CA TYR A 404 22.91 -8.43 1.94
C TYR A 404 21.91 -7.30 2.17
N PHE A 405 22.23 -6.31 3.01
CA PHE A 405 21.36 -5.11 3.13
C PHE A 405 21.22 -4.35 1.80
N ALA A 406 22.29 -4.28 1.01
CA ALA A 406 22.26 -3.62 -0.31
C ALA A 406 21.42 -4.40 -1.35
N ASP A 407 21.27 -5.71 -1.17
CA ASP A 407 20.48 -6.57 -2.05
C ASP A 407 18.98 -6.61 -1.69
N LEU A 408 18.56 -6.02 -0.55
CA LEU A 408 17.16 -6.00 -0.14
C LEU A 408 16.35 -5.00 -0.97
N ASN A 409 15.32 -5.48 -1.65
CA ASN A 409 14.32 -4.64 -2.34
C ASN A 409 12.99 -4.50 -1.57
N TYR A 410 12.97 -4.96 -0.32
CA TYR A 410 11.85 -4.77 0.61
C TYR A 410 11.88 -3.38 1.25
N ALA A 411 10.71 -2.85 1.62
CA ALA A 411 10.68 -1.77 2.58
C ALA A 411 11.15 -2.27 3.94
N VAL A 412 12.21 -1.69 4.49
CA VAL A 412 12.93 -2.25 5.65
C VAL A 412 12.70 -1.42 6.91
N ASP A 413 12.25 -2.07 7.96
CA ASP A 413 12.28 -1.60 9.33
C ASP A 413 13.46 -2.28 10.05
N LEU A 414 14.55 -1.57 10.26
CA LEU A 414 15.76 -2.09 10.89
C LEU A 414 15.82 -1.72 12.38
N MET A 415 16.06 -2.71 13.24
CA MET A 415 16.37 -2.53 14.65
C MET A 415 17.73 -3.16 14.98
N VAL A 416 18.66 -2.36 15.46
CA VAL A 416 19.97 -2.82 15.97
C VAL A 416 19.96 -2.87 17.48
N ARG A 417 20.29 -4.02 18.07
CA ARG A 417 20.24 -4.27 19.51
C ARG A 417 21.52 -4.85 20.08
N PRO A 418 21.74 -4.83 21.42
CA PRO A 418 22.77 -5.64 22.08
C PRO A 418 22.56 -7.14 21.79
N PRO A 419 23.58 -8.02 21.93
CA PRO A 419 24.90 -7.69 22.42
C PRO A 419 25.77 -7.00 21.37
N GLY A 420 26.82 -6.37 21.86
CA GLY A 420 27.80 -5.64 21.09
C GLY A 420 27.57 -4.13 21.09
N ASN A 421 28.66 -3.38 20.95
CA ASN A 421 28.66 -1.94 20.68
C ASN A 421 28.75 -1.76 19.17
N ILE A 422 28.29 -0.61 18.71
CA ILE A 422 28.37 -0.24 17.28
C ILE A 422 29.23 1.02 17.14
N ALA A 423 30.15 1.02 16.20
CA ALA A 423 30.93 2.22 15.87
C ALA A 423 30.11 3.16 14.97
N SER A 424 30.37 4.46 15.09
CA SER A 424 29.76 5.50 14.26
C SER A 424 29.92 5.21 12.77
N GLU A 425 31.11 4.77 12.34
CA GLU A 425 31.40 4.36 10.95
C GLU A 425 30.47 3.22 10.48
N THR A 426 30.13 2.27 11.35
CA THR A 426 29.21 1.18 11.01
C THR A 426 27.79 1.71 10.80
N ILE A 427 27.37 2.70 11.61
CA ILE A 427 26.04 3.31 11.46
C ILE A 427 25.92 4.04 10.12
N THR A 428 26.95 4.74 9.67
CA THR A 428 26.92 5.46 8.39
C THR A 428 26.70 4.54 7.19
N ARG A 429 27.09 3.27 7.30
CA ARG A 429 26.94 2.24 6.25
C ARG A 429 25.48 1.87 5.95
N PHE A 430 24.54 2.19 6.83
CA PHE A 430 23.11 1.95 6.56
C PHE A 430 22.56 2.82 5.41
N CYS A 431 23.36 3.72 4.84
CA CYS A 431 23.05 4.40 3.57
C CYS A 431 22.74 3.40 2.44
N CYS A 432 23.34 2.18 2.45
CA CYS A 432 23.10 1.14 1.45
C CYS A 432 21.66 0.60 1.43
N ILE A 433 20.87 0.79 2.49
CA ILE A 433 19.48 0.37 2.53
C ILE A 433 18.61 1.46 1.90
N GLU A 434 18.39 1.39 0.59
CA GLU A 434 17.61 2.41 -0.14
C GLU A 434 16.14 2.45 0.31
N THR A 435 15.60 1.30 0.68
CA THR A 435 14.19 1.07 1.00
C THR A 435 13.86 1.23 2.49
N LEU A 436 14.71 1.90 3.28
CA LEU A 436 14.54 2.05 4.73
C LEU A 436 13.29 2.87 5.06
N THR A 437 12.35 2.24 5.78
CA THR A 437 11.10 2.85 6.26
C THR A 437 11.08 3.03 7.77
N GLY A 438 11.92 2.28 8.49
CA GLY A 438 12.08 2.39 9.92
C GLY A 438 13.51 2.13 10.35
N PHE A 439 14.02 2.92 11.28
CA PHE A 439 15.35 2.74 11.85
C PHE A 439 15.32 2.80 13.37
N GLY A 440 15.92 1.80 13.99
CA GLY A 440 16.09 1.73 15.43
C GLY A 440 17.52 1.36 15.83
N LEU A 441 18.09 2.13 16.73
CA LEU A 441 19.35 1.86 17.38
C LEU A 441 19.12 1.82 18.90
N ALA A 442 19.27 0.64 19.50
CA ALA A 442 19.10 0.42 20.93
C ALA A 442 20.34 -0.22 21.56
N THR A 443 21.52 0.15 21.06
CA THR A 443 22.82 -0.31 21.54
C THR A 443 23.77 0.86 21.77
N HIS A 444 24.87 0.61 22.46
CA HIS A 444 25.84 1.63 22.83
C HIS A 444 26.72 2.04 21.63
N CYS A 445 26.93 3.34 21.49
CA CYS A 445 27.84 3.94 20.51
C CYS A 445 28.58 5.09 21.19
N ASP A 446 29.91 4.94 21.36
CA ASP A 446 30.75 5.88 22.11
C ASP A 446 31.24 7.07 21.27
N ASP A 447 31.28 6.94 19.95
CA ASP A 447 31.94 7.83 19.01
C ASP A 447 30.98 8.58 18.07
N ILE A 448 29.76 8.88 18.54
CA ILE A 448 28.75 9.59 17.75
C ILE A 448 29.26 10.97 17.33
N THR A 449 29.30 11.20 16.01
CA THR A 449 29.63 12.48 15.38
C THR A 449 28.40 13.13 14.74
N THR A 450 28.53 14.35 14.23
CA THR A 450 27.46 15.04 13.48
C THR A 450 27.05 14.28 12.22
N ASP A 451 27.96 13.48 11.63
CA ASP A 451 27.69 12.76 10.38
C ASP A 451 27.20 11.32 10.59
N THR A 452 27.18 10.83 11.83
CA THR A 452 26.78 9.45 12.16
C THR A 452 25.42 9.06 11.57
N PHE A 453 24.46 9.99 11.60
CA PHE A 453 23.11 9.77 11.08
C PHE A 453 22.84 10.47 9.75
N ALA A 454 23.89 10.87 9.01
CA ALA A 454 23.74 11.57 7.72
C ALA A 454 22.93 10.78 6.69
N PHE A 455 22.95 9.46 6.75
CA PHE A 455 22.17 8.59 5.88
C PHE A 455 20.64 8.80 6.01
N LEU A 456 20.15 9.37 7.12
CA LEU A 456 18.71 9.64 7.31
C LEU A 456 18.20 10.73 6.36
N ALA A 457 19.08 11.64 5.89
CA ALA A 457 18.70 12.74 5.01
C ALA A 457 18.08 12.27 3.69
N ASP A 458 18.54 11.11 3.17
CA ASP A 458 18.07 10.53 1.92
C ASP A 458 16.86 9.58 2.09
N LYS A 459 16.39 9.36 3.34
CA LYS A 459 15.32 8.40 3.64
C LYS A 459 13.94 9.08 3.66
N ALA A 460 13.49 9.56 2.51
CA ALA A 460 12.21 10.27 2.37
C ALA A 460 10.96 9.47 2.78
N ASN A 461 11.07 8.16 2.92
CA ASN A 461 9.97 7.27 3.32
C ASN A 461 10.07 6.80 4.77
N LEU A 462 10.97 7.36 5.56
CA LEU A 462 11.13 6.98 6.96
C LEU A 462 9.87 7.32 7.76
N GLN A 463 9.26 6.31 8.35
CA GLN A 463 8.01 6.43 9.14
C GLN A 463 8.24 6.20 10.63
N TRP A 464 9.35 5.55 10.98
CA TRP A 464 9.66 5.19 12.34
C TRP A 464 11.14 5.40 12.64
N LEU A 465 11.43 6.07 13.76
CA LEU A 465 12.78 6.35 14.21
C LEU A 465 12.90 6.12 15.72
N GLN A 466 13.84 5.26 16.12
CA GLN A 466 14.18 5.06 17.52
C GLN A 466 15.70 5.11 17.72
N ILE A 467 16.20 6.04 18.51
CA ILE A 467 17.61 6.10 18.88
C ILE A 467 17.68 6.16 20.41
N THR A 468 18.10 5.05 21.00
CA THR A 468 18.16 4.85 22.45
C THR A 468 19.44 4.11 22.82
N GLY A 469 19.92 4.30 24.04
CA GLY A 469 21.12 3.58 24.53
C GLY A 469 22.46 4.20 24.13
N THR A 470 22.47 5.26 23.33
CA THR A 470 23.70 5.89 22.82
C THR A 470 24.38 6.85 23.83
N GLY A 471 23.75 7.15 24.96
CA GLY A 471 24.31 7.94 26.08
C GLY A 471 24.55 9.43 25.82
N SER A 472 25.00 9.81 24.63
CA SER A 472 25.45 11.17 24.30
C SER A 472 24.73 11.82 23.12
N LEU A 473 23.56 11.32 22.72
CA LEU A 473 22.81 11.89 21.60
C LEU A 473 22.41 13.35 21.87
N SER A 474 22.69 14.22 20.90
CA SER A 474 22.36 15.64 20.94
C SER A 474 21.66 16.13 19.67
N ASN A 475 21.19 17.37 19.71
CA ASN A 475 20.54 18.00 18.56
C ASN A 475 21.43 18.01 17.32
N GLU A 476 22.73 18.23 17.47
CA GLU A 476 23.68 18.36 16.36
C GLU A 476 23.82 17.08 15.51
N GLN A 477 23.61 15.89 16.10
CA GLN A 477 23.69 14.64 15.39
C GLN A 477 22.39 14.27 14.62
N ILE A 478 21.23 14.72 15.08
CA ILE A 478 19.93 14.31 14.51
C ILE A 478 19.31 15.39 13.65
N GLN A 479 19.29 16.62 14.13
CA GLN A 479 18.58 17.74 13.50
C GLN A 479 18.94 17.96 12.02
N PRO A 480 20.23 17.99 11.60
CA PRO A 480 20.58 18.28 10.20
C PRO A 480 20.12 17.21 9.22
N HIS A 481 19.82 16.00 9.69
CA HIS A 481 19.62 14.82 8.85
C HIS A 481 18.18 14.32 8.84
N LEU A 482 17.32 14.79 9.73
CA LEU A 482 15.93 14.38 9.80
C LEU A 482 15.05 15.30 8.94
N LEU A 483 15.04 15.05 7.62
CA LEU A 483 14.35 15.88 6.64
C LEU A 483 12.97 15.34 6.21
N THR A 484 12.59 14.13 6.64
CA THR A 484 11.29 13.55 6.33
C THR A 484 10.16 14.24 7.09
N GLU A 485 8.97 14.30 6.49
CA GLU A 485 7.71 14.75 7.12
C GLU A 485 6.72 13.59 7.32
N LYS A 486 7.20 12.35 7.21
CA LYS A 486 6.36 11.14 7.20
C LYS A 486 6.44 10.31 8.48
N LEU A 487 7.12 10.79 9.52
CA LEU A 487 7.24 10.02 10.76
C LEU A 487 5.88 9.81 11.42
N ARG A 488 5.60 8.56 11.74
CA ARG A 488 4.48 8.13 12.58
C ARG A 488 4.92 7.86 14.01
N SER A 489 6.18 7.46 14.20
CA SER A 489 6.73 7.21 15.53
C SER A 489 8.14 7.74 15.62
N MET A 490 8.41 8.50 16.67
CA MET A 490 9.74 9.02 17.01
C MET A 490 10.07 8.75 18.48
N SER A 491 11.20 8.09 18.74
CA SER A 491 11.70 7.85 20.09
C SER A 491 13.18 8.22 20.17
N LEU A 492 13.51 9.24 20.92
CA LEU A 492 14.87 9.73 21.10
C LEU A 492 15.26 9.71 22.58
N GLN A 493 16.49 9.27 22.86
CA GLN A 493 17.06 9.30 24.21
C GLN A 493 18.46 9.91 24.15
N GLY A 494 18.68 10.93 24.96
CA GLY A 494 19.98 11.61 25.10
C GLY A 494 19.80 12.94 25.80
N ASP A 495 20.69 13.26 26.70
CA ASP A 495 20.65 14.49 27.54
C ASP A 495 21.03 15.77 26.76
N GLY A 496 21.52 15.62 25.51
CA GLY A 496 21.76 16.71 24.57
C GLY A 496 20.57 17.07 23.70
N ILE A 497 19.44 16.32 23.75
CA ILE A 497 18.22 16.64 23.02
C ILE A 497 17.38 17.64 23.82
N THR A 498 17.04 18.77 23.19
CA THR A 498 16.30 19.89 23.79
C THR A 498 15.14 20.35 22.91
N ASP A 499 14.22 21.13 23.48
CA ASP A 499 13.12 21.74 22.72
C ASP A 499 13.63 22.63 21.57
N GLU A 500 14.72 23.37 21.76
CA GLU A 500 15.33 24.20 20.70
C GLU A 500 15.74 23.36 19.50
N GLY A 501 16.40 22.21 19.72
CA GLY A 501 16.79 21.31 18.63
C GLY A 501 15.60 20.70 17.93
N LEU A 502 14.60 20.25 18.68
CA LEU A 502 13.38 19.70 18.10
C LEU A 502 12.60 20.73 17.27
N SER A 503 12.67 22.02 17.60
CA SER A 503 12.01 23.08 16.83
C SER A 503 12.56 23.27 15.42
N GLN A 504 13.72 22.71 15.12
CA GLN A 504 14.38 22.76 13.82
C GLN A 504 14.03 21.56 12.92
N ILE A 505 13.42 20.51 13.48
CA ILE A 505 12.95 19.37 12.71
C ILE A 505 11.68 19.77 11.94
N PRO A 506 11.50 19.36 10.67
CA PRO A 506 10.26 19.59 9.94
C PRO A 506 9.04 19.05 10.70
N PRO A 507 7.89 19.75 10.66
CA PRO A 507 6.67 19.28 11.30
C PRO A 507 6.26 17.88 10.83
N GLN A 508 5.79 17.04 11.76
CA GLN A 508 5.41 15.65 11.52
C GLN A 508 3.89 15.45 11.66
N PRO A 509 3.07 15.82 10.65
CA PRO A 509 1.60 15.82 10.78
C PRO A 509 0.99 14.42 10.91
N LEU A 510 1.75 13.37 10.62
CA LEU A 510 1.33 11.98 10.74
C LEU A 510 1.79 11.31 12.05
N LEU A 511 2.40 12.06 12.96
CA LEU A 511 2.99 11.50 14.17
C LEU A 511 1.91 10.95 15.11
N GLU A 512 2.02 9.68 15.43
CA GLU A 512 1.13 8.94 16.34
C GLU A 512 1.78 8.76 17.73
N THR A 513 3.11 8.60 17.75
CA THR A 513 3.88 8.32 18.97
C THR A 513 5.12 9.20 19.07
N LEU A 514 5.32 9.85 20.22
CA LEU A 514 6.50 10.66 20.52
C LEU A 514 7.06 10.34 21.91
N HIS A 515 8.21 9.68 21.96
CA HIS A 515 8.89 9.35 23.19
C HIS A 515 10.23 10.10 23.33
N LEU A 516 10.32 10.97 24.31
CA LEU A 516 11.47 11.80 24.62
C LEU A 516 11.97 11.54 26.06
N SER A 517 11.92 10.29 26.47
CA SER A 517 12.40 9.85 27.78
C SER A 517 13.91 10.06 27.90
N SER A 518 14.37 10.53 29.04
CA SER A 518 15.80 10.84 29.29
C SER A 518 16.39 11.87 28.31
N THR A 519 15.59 12.86 27.92
CA THR A 519 16.02 14.08 27.22
C THR A 519 15.82 15.29 28.10
N LYS A 520 16.31 16.45 27.70
CA LYS A 520 16.05 17.75 28.38
C LYS A 520 14.84 18.48 27.80
N CYS A 521 14.01 17.78 26.99
CA CYS A 521 12.82 18.37 26.44
C CYS A 521 11.74 18.56 27.50
N ALA A 522 11.25 19.79 27.59
CA ALA A 522 10.13 20.17 28.45
C ALA A 522 8.77 20.00 27.77
N GLY A 523 8.75 19.76 26.46
CA GLY A 523 7.56 19.62 25.63
C GLY A 523 7.00 20.93 25.09
N GLU A 524 7.74 22.05 25.20
CA GLU A 524 7.28 23.38 24.77
C GLU A 524 7.16 23.50 23.23
N THR A 525 7.90 22.70 22.50
CA THR A 525 7.89 22.66 21.01
C THR A 525 7.04 21.56 20.42
N LEU A 526 6.29 20.85 21.25
CA LEU A 526 5.50 19.70 20.85
C LEU A 526 4.54 20.00 19.69
N PHE A 527 3.85 21.14 19.75
CA PHE A 527 2.89 21.53 18.72
C PHE A 527 3.56 21.75 17.37
N HIS A 528 4.78 22.27 17.35
CA HIS A 528 5.58 22.39 16.14
C HIS A 528 5.98 21.01 15.59
N VAL A 529 6.60 20.17 16.45
CA VAL A 529 7.09 18.84 16.04
C VAL A 529 5.95 17.95 15.53
N ALA A 530 4.84 17.91 16.25
CA ALA A 530 3.68 17.13 15.85
C ALA A 530 2.90 17.76 14.68
N GLY A 531 3.24 18.97 14.22
CA GLY A 531 2.61 19.62 13.07
C GLY A 531 1.09 19.77 13.20
N GLY A 532 0.55 19.82 14.43
CA GLY A 532 -0.89 19.82 14.69
C GLY A 532 -1.55 18.45 14.43
N SER A 533 -0.80 17.36 14.51
CA SER A 533 -1.26 15.99 14.21
C SER A 533 -2.57 15.65 14.95
N GLU A 534 -3.63 15.36 14.20
CA GLU A 534 -4.90 14.88 14.77
C GLU A 534 -4.83 13.40 15.21
N VAL A 535 -3.73 12.70 14.88
CA VAL A 535 -3.55 11.26 15.12
C VAL A 535 -2.60 10.94 16.27
N LEU A 536 -1.99 11.95 16.92
CA LEU A 536 -1.09 11.77 18.05
C LEU A 536 -1.81 11.10 19.22
N ARG A 537 -1.30 9.93 19.66
CA ARG A 537 -1.96 9.06 20.66
C ARG A 537 -1.12 8.81 21.90
N ASP A 538 0.20 8.73 21.76
CA ASP A 538 1.10 8.34 22.83
C ASP A 538 2.29 9.29 22.94
N VAL A 539 2.52 9.84 24.13
CA VAL A 539 3.65 10.72 24.39
C VAL A 539 4.34 10.37 25.70
N SER A 540 5.67 10.53 25.72
CA SER A 540 6.48 10.31 26.93
C SER A 540 7.56 11.39 27.08
N PHE A 541 7.58 12.05 28.26
CA PHE A 541 8.55 13.08 28.63
C PHE A 541 9.12 12.83 30.03
N ALA A 542 10.39 13.14 30.21
CA ALA A 542 11.01 13.11 31.55
C ALA A 542 10.95 14.45 32.30
N HIS A 543 10.64 15.55 31.61
CA HIS A 543 10.69 16.91 32.17
C HIS A 543 9.50 17.77 31.72
N LEU A 544 8.30 17.17 31.55
CA LEU A 544 7.10 17.90 31.16
C LEU A 544 6.82 19.07 32.10
N THR A 545 6.52 20.25 31.55
CA THR A 545 6.12 21.44 32.31
C THR A 545 4.60 21.67 32.25
N ASP A 546 4.06 22.53 33.12
CA ASP A 546 2.65 22.92 33.07
C ASP A 546 2.30 23.64 31.77
N ALA A 547 3.23 24.39 31.17
CA ALA A 547 3.05 25.02 29.87
C ALA A 547 2.91 23.99 28.76
N ALA A 548 3.78 22.97 28.77
CA ALA A 548 3.70 21.87 27.80
C ALA A 548 2.44 21.01 27.98
N ALA A 549 1.95 20.83 29.21
CA ALA A 549 0.68 20.16 29.45
C ALA A 549 -0.53 20.88 28.79
N LYS A 550 -0.49 22.22 28.70
CA LYS A 550 -1.48 23.02 27.95
C LYS A 550 -1.37 22.78 26.43
N GLU A 551 -0.15 22.62 25.93
CA GLU A 551 0.05 22.27 24.52
C GLU A 551 -0.47 20.86 24.23
N LEU A 552 -0.21 19.87 25.12
CA LEU A 552 -0.76 18.52 25.01
C LEU A 552 -2.29 18.50 24.95
N ALA A 553 -2.95 19.38 25.68
CA ALA A 553 -4.41 19.49 25.69
C ALA A 553 -5.01 19.86 24.32
N LYS A 554 -4.21 20.33 23.36
CA LYS A 554 -4.63 20.62 21.98
C LYS A 554 -4.72 19.37 21.10
N PHE A 555 -4.28 18.20 21.57
CA PHE A 555 -4.30 16.94 20.83
C PHE A 555 -5.41 16.00 21.33
N PRO A 556 -6.63 16.10 20.80
CA PRO A 556 -7.80 15.40 21.34
C PRO A 556 -7.75 13.87 21.16
N SER A 557 -6.80 13.37 20.38
CA SER A 557 -6.62 11.93 20.12
C SER A 557 -5.69 11.24 21.11
N LEU A 558 -5.06 11.96 22.04
CA LEU A 558 -4.16 11.40 23.02
C LEU A 558 -4.86 10.36 23.91
N GLN A 559 -4.21 9.20 24.02
CA GLN A 559 -4.66 8.04 24.80
C GLN A 559 -3.70 7.69 25.93
N SER A 560 -2.40 7.95 25.75
CA SER A 560 -1.36 7.64 26.71
C SER A 560 -0.42 8.82 26.89
N ILE A 561 -0.19 9.20 28.15
CA ILE A 561 0.78 10.23 28.52
C ILE A 561 1.65 9.68 29.64
N ASN A 562 2.96 9.66 29.40
CA ASN A 562 3.94 9.37 30.42
C ASN A 562 4.75 10.63 30.73
N CYS A 563 4.59 11.15 31.95
CA CYS A 563 5.31 12.31 32.46
C CYS A 563 5.96 12.01 33.82
N GLN A 564 6.45 10.78 34.00
CA GLN A 564 7.17 10.40 35.22
C GLN A 564 8.38 11.30 35.47
N ASN A 565 8.65 11.59 36.72
CA ASN A 565 9.74 12.49 37.19
C ASN A 565 9.60 13.96 36.74
N SER A 566 8.47 14.36 36.18
CA SER A 566 8.23 15.72 35.67
C SER A 566 7.89 16.71 36.80
N PRO A 567 8.29 18.00 36.69
CA PRO A 567 8.04 19.02 37.71
C PRO A 567 6.64 19.66 37.61
N ILE A 568 5.67 18.95 37.05
CA ILE A 568 4.29 19.41 36.86
C ILE A 568 3.57 19.66 38.18
N THR A 569 2.58 20.57 38.16
CA THR A 569 1.69 20.90 39.27
C THR A 569 0.23 20.59 38.95
N GLY A 570 -0.71 20.90 39.84
CA GLY A 570 -2.14 20.77 39.62
C GLY A 570 -2.67 21.53 38.38
N GLU A 571 -1.95 22.53 37.87
CA GLU A 571 -2.31 23.23 36.64
C GLU A 571 -2.16 22.32 35.40
N ALA A 572 -1.12 21.46 35.37
CA ALA A 572 -0.98 20.44 34.34
C ALA A 572 -2.15 19.46 34.41
N ILE A 573 -2.50 18.97 35.59
CA ILE A 573 -3.61 18.02 35.78
C ILE A 573 -4.94 18.59 35.27
N LYS A 574 -5.23 19.88 35.58
CA LYS A 574 -6.42 20.56 35.03
C LYS A 574 -6.42 20.61 33.52
N SER A 575 -5.28 20.86 32.90
CA SER A 575 -5.14 20.90 31.43
C SER A 575 -5.36 19.51 30.81
N LEU A 576 -4.69 18.47 31.33
CA LEU A 576 -4.77 17.11 30.86
C LEU A 576 -6.17 16.48 31.07
N ALA A 577 -6.92 16.93 32.08
CA ALA A 577 -8.29 16.50 32.34
C ALA A 577 -9.27 16.83 31.19
N THR A 578 -8.89 17.66 30.23
CA THR A 578 -9.70 17.96 29.04
C THR A 578 -9.63 16.86 27.96
N LEU A 579 -8.65 15.96 28.03
CA LEU A 579 -8.37 14.92 27.05
C LEU A 579 -9.29 13.70 27.21
N ARG A 580 -10.47 13.73 26.59
CA ARG A 580 -11.54 12.73 26.79
C ARG A 580 -11.20 11.30 26.35
N LYS A 581 -10.18 11.13 25.49
CA LYS A 581 -9.74 9.80 25.03
C LYS A 581 -8.59 9.22 25.85
N LEU A 582 -8.12 9.94 26.88
CA LEU A 582 -7.00 9.50 27.71
C LEU A 582 -7.37 8.23 28.48
N THR A 583 -6.58 7.18 28.33
CA THR A 583 -6.73 5.88 28.99
C THR A 583 -5.63 5.60 30.00
N THR A 584 -4.45 6.21 29.80
CA THR A 584 -3.24 5.98 30.60
C THR A 584 -2.55 7.30 30.90
N LEU A 585 -2.23 7.54 32.18
CA LEU A 585 -1.53 8.73 32.62
C LEU A 585 -0.51 8.35 33.71
N HIS A 586 0.79 8.27 33.35
CA HIS A 586 1.83 7.93 34.31
C HIS A 586 2.40 9.18 34.96
N LEU A 587 2.21 9.31 36.29
CA LEU A 587 2.60 10.46 37.13
C LEU A 587 3.63 10.10 38.20
N SER A 588 4.22 8.90 38.14
CA SER A 588 5.16 8.47 39.18
C SER A 588 6.28 9.47 39.41
N ASN A 589 6.55 9.75 40.66
CA ASN A 589 7.61 10.67 41.10
C ASN A 589 7.47 12.15 40.64
N CYS A 590 6.24 12.61 40.35
CA CYS A 590 5.94 14.03 40.13
C CYS A 590 5.80 14.74 41.51
N LYS A 591 6.90 15.20 42.05
CA LYS A 591 7.04 15.65 43.46
C LYS A 591 6.23 16.88 43.83
N ASN A 592 5.76 17.67 42.86
CA ASN A 592 4.97 18.88 43.08
C ASN A 592 3.46 18.62 43.09
N LEU A 593 3.03 17.38 42.88
CA LEU A 593 1.62 17.00 42.94
C LEU A 593 1.24 16.58 44.36
N THR A 594 0.05 16.95 44.78
CA THR A 594 -0.60 16.59 46.04
C THR A 594 -1.94 15.90 45.75
N ASP A 595 -2.53 15.25 46.76
CA ASP A 595 -3.82 14.60 46.64
C ASP A 595 -4.95 15.55 46.20
N ASP A 596 -4.85 16.84 46.52
CA ASP A 596 -5.81 17.86 46.13
C ASP A 596 -5.81 18.22 44.63
N ASP A 597 -4.80 17.78 43.88
CA ASP A 597 -4.66 18.06 42.46
C ASP A 597 -5.40 17.07 41.56
N PHE A 598 -5.79 15.89 42.07
CA PHE A 598 -6.38 14.80 41.27
C PHE A 598 -7.90 14.89 40.97
N PRO A 599 -8.76 15.62 41.72
CA PRO A 599 -10.19 15.67 41.44
C PRO A 599 -10.58 15.99 39.98
N PRO A 600 -9.85 16.84 39.22
CA PRO A 600 -10.16 17.10 37.83
C PRO A 600 -10.13 15.86 36.94
N LEU A 601 -9.33 14.83 37.28
CA LEU A 601 -9.24 13.59 36.50
C LEU A 601 -10.51 12.74 36.58
N ALA A 602 -11.39 12.96 37.53
CA ALA A 602 -12.69 12.30 37.65
C ALA A 602 -13.59 12.49 36.38
N GLN A 603 -13.27 13.46 35.54
CA GLN A 603 -13.96 13.70 34.26
C GLN A 603 -13.52 12.75 33.13
N LEU A 604 -12.42 12.00 33.31
CA LEU A 604 -11.85 11.10 32.31
C LEU A 604 -12.42 9.68 32.46
N TYR A 605 -13.60 9.43 31.88
CA TYR A 605 -14.32 8.15 32.02
C TYR A 605 -13.58 6.94 31.41
N HIS A 606 -12.61 7.18 30.54
CA HIS A 606 -11.82 6.13 29.90
C HIS A 606 -10.47 5.87 30.60
N LEU A 607 -10.10 6.69 31.60
CA LEU A 607 -8.84 6.53 32.31
C LEU A 607 -8.84 5.22 33.12
N ARG A 608 -7.87 4.36 32.81
CA ARG A 608 -7.75 3.00 33.40
C ARG A 608 -6.51 2.87 34.27
N GLN A 609 -5.50 3.71 34.04
CA GLN A 609 -4.22 3.64 34.74
C GLN A 609 -3.69 5.05 35.01
N ILE A 610 -3.23 5.29 36.27
CA ILE A 610 -2.60 6.50 36.73
C ILE A 610 -1.24 6.18 37.33
#